data_8f8a86d951577c26c302c70584b46d8b
#
_entry.id   8f8a86d951577c26c302c70584b46d8b
#
_cell.length_a   1.000
_cell.length_b   1.000
_cell.length_c   1.000
_cell.angle_alpha   90.00
_cell.angle_beta   90.00
_cell.angle_gamma   90.00
#
_symmetry.space_group_name_H-M   'P 1'
#
loop_
_entity.id
_entity.type
_entity.pdbx_description
1 polymer ?
#
loop_
_entity_poly.entity_id
_entity_poly.type
_entity_poly.pdbx_seq_one_letter_code
_entity_poly.pdbx_strand_id
1 'polypeptide(L)'
;MSTETIRVIIAEDEALIRLDLKEMLEEEGYSVVAEVGDGQQAVDRATELRPDLVILDIQMPVLDGLSAAEQIASARIAPVIVLTAFSQRELVERARDAGAMAYLVKPFSKNDLVPAIEVARARFSEMTALDGEVRTLEERLETRKVVEKAKGLLMAQQGITEAEAFRWIQRTAMNQRTSMKGLAQSIVDAGAVADAVADPASEGTTA
;
A
#
# COMPACT_ATOMS: atom_id res chain seq x y z
N MET A 1 -22.37 -5.09 18.69
CA MET A 1 -21.34 -4.83 17.66
C MET A 1 -21.02 -3.36 17.79
N SER A 2 -19.84 -3.01 18.29
CA SER A 2 -19.40 -1.60 18.32
C SER A 2 -19.19 -1.17 16.88
N THR A 3 -20.05 -0.32 16.36
CA THR A 3 -19.81 0.39 15.11
C THR A 3 -18.64 1.35 15.37
N GLU A 4 -17.43 0.99 14.94
CA GLU A 4 -16.33 1.93 14.94
C GLU A 4 -16.74 3.15 14.12
N THR A 5 -16.68 4.33 14.74
CA THR A 5 -17.02 5.59 14.08
C THR A 5 -15.98 5.88 13.01
N ILE A 6 -16.41 6.05 11.78
CA ILE A 6 -15.55 6.32 10.62
C ILE A 6 -14.89 7.69 10.79
N ARG A 7 -13.57 7.73 10.73
CA ARG A 7 -12.74 8.92 10.92
C ARG A 7 -12.46 9.58 9.58
N VAL A 8 -12.84 10.85 9.44
CA VAL A 8 -12.77 11.60 8.18
C VAL A 8 -11.85 12.82 8.34
N ILE A 9 -11.02 13.08 7.32
CA ILE A 9 -10.32 14.35 7.14
C ILE A 9 -11.00 15.12 6.02
N ILE A 10 -11.22 16.42 6.24
CA ILE A 10 -11.74 17.36 5.26
C ILE A 10 -10.62 18.34 4.89
N ALA A 11 -10.39 18.52 3.58
CA ALA A 11 -9.54 19.56 3.04
C ALA A 11 -10.35 20.42 2.04
N GLU A 12 -10.58 21.66 2.41
CA GLU A 12 -11.38 22.63 1.68
C GLU A 12 -10.93 24.03 2.11
N ASP A 13 -10.55 24.88 1.18
CA ASP A 13 -10.03 26.23 1.52
C ASP A 13 -11.16 27.21 1.89
N GLU A 14 -12.37 27.03 1.37
CA GLU A 14 -13.52 27.83 1.72
C GLU A 14 -14.13 27.42 3.08
N ALA A 15 -13.95 28.26 4.10
CA ALA A 15 -14.35 27.95 5.49
C ALA A 15 -15.86 27.61 5.63
N LEU A 16 -16.73 28.26 4.84
CA LEU A 16 -18.18 27.99 4.88
C LEU A 16 -18.52 26.62 4.32
N ILE A 17 -17.92 26.23 3.19
CA ILE A 17 -18.14 24.92 2.57
C ILE A 17 -17.58 23.82 3.49
N ARG A 18 -16.41 24.07 4.07
CA ARG A 18 -15.79 23.14 5.03
C ARG A 18 -16.65 22.90 6.26
N LEU A 19 -17.26 23.97 6.82
CA LEU A 19 -18.18 23.87 7.95
C LEU A 19 -19.45 23.09 7.60
N ASP A 20 -20.08 23.40 6.46
CA ASP A 20 -21.27 22.71 6.01
C ASP A 20 -21.01 21.22 5.77
N LEU A 21 -19.89 20.88 5.12
CA LEU A 21 -19.48 19.49 4.91
C LEU A 21 -19.25 18.76 6.25
N LYS A 22 -18.63 19.43 7.23
CA LYS A 22 -18.44 18.86 8.56
C LYS A 22 -19.77 18.57 9.24
N GLU A 23 -20.70 19.53 9.24
CA GLU A 23 -22.02 19.34 9.83
C GLU A 23 -22.77 18.16 9.19
N MET A 24 -22.74 18.07 7.86
CA MET A 24 -23.35 16.94 7.13
C MET A 24 -22.75 15.59 7.54
N LEU A 25 -21.42 15.51 7.71
CA LEU A 25 -20.74 14.27 8.10
C LEU A 25 -21.07 13.89 9.54
N GLU A 26 -21.01 14.84 10.48
CA GLU A 26 -21.28 14.59 11.90
C GLU A 26 -22.74 14.19 12.14
N GLU A 27 -23.69 14.76 11.42
CA GLU A 27 -25.10 14.35 11.48
C GLU A 27 -25.35 12.92 11.00
N GLU A 28 -24.53 12.42 10.07
CA GLU A 28 -24.56 11.04 9.57
C GLU A 28 -23.69 10.08 10.42
N GLY A 29 -23.13 10.57 11.53
CA GLY A 29 -22.39 9.75 12.50
C GLY A 29 -20.92 9.53 12.16
N TYR A 30 -20.37 10.25 11.19
CA TYR A 30 -18.93 10.26 10.92
C TYR A 30 -18.19 11.15 11.93
N SER A 31 -16.90 10.88 12.17
CA SER A 31 -16.06 11.68 13.05
C SER A 31 -15.04 12.50 12.24
N VAL A 32 -15.19 13.80 12.17
CA VAL A 32 -14.20 14.67 11.52
C VAL A 32 -13.01 14.86 12.45
N VAL A 33 -11.89 14.20 12.12
CA VAL A 33 -10.67 14.17 12.95
C VAL A 33 -9.67 15.26 12.60
N ALA A 34 -9.79 15.87 11.42
CA ALA A 34 -9.03 17.06 11.04
C ALA A 34 -9.77 17.85 9.95
N GLU A 35 -9.60 19.15 10.00
CA GLU A 35 -10.07 20.13 9.03
C GLU A 35 -8.87 20.98 8.60
N VAL A 36 -8.61 21.04 7.30
CA VAL A 36 -7.46 21.76 6.74
C VAL A 36 -7.87 22.61 5.53
N GLY A 37 -7.08 23.62 5.20
CA GLY A 37 -7.37 24.54 4.10
C GLY A 37 -6.49 24.38 2.88
N ASP A 38 -5.61 23.37 2.83
CA ASP A 38 -4.76 23.10 1.68
C ASP A 38 -4.38 21.62 1.57
N GLY A 39 -3.92 21.24 0.38
CA GLY A 39 -3.58 19.85 0.08
C GLY A 39 -2.34 19.34 0.81
N GLN A 40 -1.36 20.19 1.12
CA GLN A 40 -0.17 19.76 1.85
C GLN A 40 -0.52 19.36 3.28
N GLN A 41 -1.30 20.18 3.97
CA GLN A 41 -1.81 19.84 5.29
C GLN A 41 -2.67 18.58 5.25
N ALA A 42 -3.45 18.36 4.18
CA ALA A 42 -4.24 17.13 4.01
C ALA A 42 -3.35 15.88 3.97
N VAL A 43 -2.26 15.89 3.19
CA VAL A 43 -1.29 14.79 3.11
C VAL A 43 -0.61 14.55 4.46
N ASP A 44 -0.15 15.61 5.12
CA ASP A 44 0.54 15.52 6.41
C ASP A 44 -0.39 14.91 7.48
N ARG A 45 -1.62 15.43 7.59
CA ARG A 45 -2.61 14.92 8.55
C ARG A 45 -3.08 13.50 8.21
N ALA A 46 -3.26 13.17 6.94
CA ALA A 46 -3.62 11.81 6.55
C ALA A 46 -2.51 10.82 6.92
N THR A 47 -1.25 11.20 6.76
CA THR A 47 -0.09 10.37 7.12
C THR A 47 -0.01 10.16 8.64
N GLU A 48 -0.22 11.22 9.42
CA GLU A 48 -0.16 11.20 10.88
C GLU A 48 -1.33 10.43 11.50
N LEU A 49 -2.56 10.76 11.08
CA LEU A 49 -3.77 10.30 11.74
C LEU A 49 -4.31 8.97 11.19
N ARG A 50 -3.90 8.57 9.98
CA ARG A 50 -4.41 7.37 9.31
C ARG A 50 -5.94 7.28 9.38
N PRO A 51 -6.67 8.21 8.71
CA PRO A 51 -8.12 8.24 8.74
C PRO A 51 -8.73 7.10 7.92
N ASP A 52 -10.04 6.90 8.05
CA ASP A 52 -10.80 5.95 7.24
C ASP A 52 -11.27 6.52 5.91
N LEU A 53 -11.18 7.87 5.76
CA LEU A 53 -11.58 8.60 4.56
C LEU A 53 -10.92 9.99 4.54
N VAL A 54 -10.57 10.45 3.33
CA VAL A 54 -10.16 11.85 3.08
C VAL A 54 -11.06 12.44 2.01
N ILE A 55 -11.59 13.63 2.27
CA ILE A 55 -12.39 14.41 1.32
C ILE A 55 -11.60 15.65 0.97
N LEU A 56 -11.32 15.86 -0.33
CA LEU A 56 -10.45 16.92 -0.84
C LEU A 56 -11.18 17.79 -1.84
N ASP A 57 -11.16 19.09 -1.69
CA ASP A 57 -11.47 19.98 -2.82
C ASP A 57 -10.32 19.95 -3.84
N ILE A 58 -10.66 20.12 -5.13
CA ILE A 58 -9.63 20.17 -6.21
C ILE A 58 -8.84 21.47 -6.11
N GLN A 59 -9.52 22.60 -5.90
CA GLN A 59 -8.90 23.91 -5.96
C GLN A 59 -8.50 24.39 -4.57
N MET A 60 -7.29 24.07 -4.19
CA MET A 60 -6.72 24.51 -2.91
C MET A 60 -5.35 25.18 -3.11
N PRO A 61 -4.96 26.11 -2.22
CA PRO A 61 -3.64 26.71 -2.24
C PRO A 61 -2.55 25.70 -1.85
N VAL A 62 -1.28 26.07 -2.07
CA VAL A 62 -0.07 25.32 -1.73
C VAL A 62 0.06 24.03 -2.53
N LEU A 63 -0.81 23.05 -2.32
CA LEU A 63 -0.91 21.81 -3.07
C LEU A 63 -2.37 21.62 -3.48
N ASP A 64 -2.63 21.43 -4.77
CA ASP A 64 -3.99 21.15 -5.25
C ASP A 64 -4.49 19.77 -4.82
N GLY A 65 -5.82 19.61 -4.79
CA GLY A 65 -6.43 18.39 -4.28
C GLY A 65 -6.15 17.13 -5.10
N LEU A 66 -5.89 17.24 -6.41
CA LEU A 66 -5.54 16.08 -7.23
C LEU A 66 -4.13 15.59 -6.90
N SER A 67 -3.18 16.52 -6.74
CA SER A 67 -1.82 16.19 -6.33
C SER A 67 -1.77 15.62 -4.90
N ALA A 68 -2.63 16.11 -3.99
CA ALA A 68 -2.78 15.55 -2.65
C ALA A 68 -3.41 14.14 -2.70
N ALA A 69 -4.44 13.94 -3.55
CA ALA A 69 -5.08 12.65 -3.78
C ALA A 69 -4.08 11.60 -4.27
N GLU A 70 -3.24 11.95 -5.24
CA GLU A 70 -2.20 11.07 -5.78
C GLU A 70 -1.22 10.61 -4.69
N GLN A 71 -0.76 11.52 -3.83
CA GLN A 71 0.15 11.18 -2.74
C GLN A 71 -0.51 10.24 -1.71
N ILE A 72 -1.75 10.55 -1.29
CA ILE A 72 -2.50 9.75 -0.33
C ILE A 72 -2.82 8.35 -0.89
N ALA A 73 -3.28 8.29 -2.14
CA ALA A 73 -3.64 7.05 -2.81
C ALA A 73 -2.41 6.17 -3.08
N SER A 74 -1.31 6.74 -3.59
CA SER A 74 -0.06 6.01 -3.86
C SER A 74 0.54 5.40 -2.58
N ALA A 75 0.45 6.13 -1.46
CA ALA A 75 0.90 5.66 -0.16
C ALA A 75 -0.11 4.71 0.54
N ARG A 76 -1.24 4.40 -0.10
CA ARG A 76 -2.31 3.54 0.46
C ARG A 76 -2.74 3.98 1.87
N ILE A 77 -2.84 5.29 2.11
CA ILE A 77 -3.15 5.84 3.43
C ILE A 77 -4.64 5.68 3.75
N ALA A 78 -5.50 6.15 2.85
CA ALA A 78 -6.96 6.13 3.00
C ALA A 78 -7.65 6.27 1.63
N PRO A 79 -8.94 5.90 1.50
CA PRO A 79 -9.73 6.24 0.33
C PRO A 79 -9.91 7.76 0.22
N VAL A 80 -9.90 8.25 -1.03
CA VAL A 80 -10.03 9.68 -1.31
C VAL A 80 -11.31 9.93 -2.11
N ILE A 81 -12.09 10.92 -1.66
CA ILE A 81 -13.18 11.53 -2.43
C ILE A 81 -12.75 12.94 -2.82
N VAL A 82 -12.95 13.30 -4.07
CA VAL A 82 -12.64 14.64 -4.58
C VAL A 82 -13.90 15.45 -4.77
N LEU A 83 -13.92 16.69 -4.27
CA LEU A 83 -14.96 17.67 -4.50
C LEU A 83 -14.60 18.54 -5.70
N THR A 84 -15.54 18.81 -6.57
CA THR A 84 -15.31 19.62 -7.77
C THR A 84 -16.48 20.57 -8.07
N ALA A 85 -16.18 21.79 -8.46
CA ALA A 85 -17.21 22.72 -8.96
C ALA A 85 -17.67 22.40 -10.40
N PHE A 86 -16.98 21.51 -11.09
CA PHE A 86 -17.20 21.24 -12.51
C PHE A 86 -17.43 19.77 -12.79
N SER A 87 -18.47 19.46 -13.56
CA SER A 87 -18.77 18.11 -14.06
C SER A 87 -18.04 17.77 -15.38
N GLN A 88 -16.95 18.50 -15.71
CA GLN A 88 -16.22 18.28 -16.94
C GLN A 88 -15.52 16.92 -16.93
N ARG A 89 -15.70 16.17 -17.99
CA ARG A 89 -15.16 14.81 -18.16
C ARG A 89 -13.65 14.73 -17.90
N GLU A 90 -12.91 15.74 -18.35
CA GLU A 90 -11.45 15.80 -18.16
C GLU A 90 -11.02 15.83 -16.68
N LEU A 91 -11.77 16.56 -15.81
CA LEU A 91 -11.49 16.62 -14.39
C LEU A 91 -11.81 15.30 -13.68
N VAL A 92 -12.88 14.63 -14.12
CA VAL A 92 -13.24 13.31 -13.61
C VAL A 92 -12.17 12.28 -13.99
N GLU A 93 -11.67 12.31 -15.22
CA GLU A 93 -10.58 11.44 -15.68
C GLU A 93 -9.28 11.70 -14.87
N ARG A 94 -8.93 12.97 -14.67
CA ARG A 94 -7.78 13.36 -13.84
C ARG A 94 -7.92 12.92 -12.38
N ALA A 95 -9.10 13.08 -11.79
CA ALA A 95 -9.36 12.61 -10.41
C ALA A 95 -9.19 11.10 -10.28
N ARG A 96 -9.72 10.33 -11.25
CA ARG A 96 -9.51 8.88 -11.32
C ARG A 96 -8.04 8.52 -11.45
N ASP A 97 -7.30 9.19 -12.33
CA ASP A 97 -5.89 8.93 -12.59
C ASP A 97 -5.00 9.30 -11.37
N ALA A 98 -5.44 10.30 -10.58
CA ALA A 98 -4.88 10.62 -9.26
C ALA A 98 -5.26 9.61 -8.15
N GLY A 99 -6.01 8.56 -8.46
CA GLY A 99 -6.38 7.52 -7.52
C GLY A 99 -7.58 7.83 -6.62
N ALA A 100 -8.37 8.86 -6.95
CA ALA A 100 -9.62 9.13 -6.23
C ALA A 100 -10.62 7.98 -6.44
N MET A 101 -11.24 7.53 -5.35
CA MET A 101 -12.21 6.42 -5.36
C MET A 101 -13.62 6.86 -5.73
N ALA A 102 -13.95 8.12 -5.48
CA ALA A 102 -15.18 8.76 -5.88
C ALA A 102 -14.96 10.27 -6.06
N TYR A 103 -15.94 10.94 -6.67
CA TYR A 103 -15.98 12.40 -6.75
C TYR A 103 -17.40 12.91 -6.50
N LEU A 104 -17.52 14.14 -6.02
CA LEU A 104 -18.78 14.84 -5.83
C LEU A 104 -18.75 16.20 -6.52
N VAL A 105 -19.82 16.56 -7.18
CA VAL A 105 -19.95 17.87 -7.84
C VAL A 105 -20.67 18.84 -6.91
N LYS A 106 -20.06 19.98 -6.65
CA LYS A 106 -20.65 21.09 -5.88
C LYS A 106 -21.75 21.80 -6.70
N PRO A 107 -22.91 22.15 -6.10
CA PRO A 107 -23.34 21.84 -4.75
C PRO A 107 -23.83 20.39 -4.60
N PHE A 108 -23.52 19.75 -3.50
CA PHE A 108 -23.94 18.39 -3.18
C PHE A 108 -24.78 18.36 -1.90
N SER A 109 -25.53 17.29 -1.71
CA SER A 109 -26.35 17.04 -0.54
C SER A 109 -25.87 15.80 0.23
N LYS A 110 -26.44 15.56 1.42
CA LYS A 110 -26.20 14.31 2.19
C LYS A 110 -26.54 13.06 1.36
N ASN A 111 -27.57 13.13 0.52
CA ASN A 111 -27.98 12.02 -0.33
C ASN A 111 -26.93 11.68 -1.41
N ASP A 112 -26.05 12.62 -1.75
CA ASP A 112 -24.95 12.41 -2.67
C ASP A 112 -23.69 11.96 -1.91
N LEU A 113 -23.47 12.54 -0.72
CA LEU A 113 -22.28 12.33 0.09
C LEU A 113 -22.19 10.90 0.65
N VAL A 114 -23.24 10.41 1.30
CA VAL A 114 -23.23 9.10 1.95
C VAL A 114 -22.97 7.96 0.96
N PRO A 115 -23.65 7.86 -0.20
CA PRO A 115 -23.35 6.84 -1.19
C PRO A 115 -21.92 6.92 -1.74
N ALA A 116 -21.39 8.14 -1.94
CA ALA A 116 -20.03 8.33 -2.41
C ALA A 116 -19.00 7.81 -1.40
N ILE A 117 -19.25 8.03 -0.11
CA ILE A 117 -18.40 7.51 0.98
C ILE A 117 -18.39 5.98 0.97
N GLU A 118 -19.56 5.36 0.89
CA GLU A 118 -19.67 3.89 0.89
C GLU A 118 -18.96 3.28 -0.34
N VAL A 119 -19.14 3.87 -1.52
CA VAL A 119 -18.46 3.43 -2.75
C VAL A 119 -16.94 3.59 -2.63
N ALA A 120 -16.46 4.74 -2.13
CA ALA A 120 -15.03 5.00 -1.99
C ALA A 120 -14.37 4.00 -1.03
N ARG A 121 -15.00 3.72 0.11
CA ARG A 121 -14.52 2.76 1.10
C ARG A 121 -14.51 1.32 0.58
N ALA A 122 -15.58 0.92 -0.09
CA ALA A 122 -15.67 -0.42 -0.68
C ALA A 122 -14.55 -0.64 -1.72
N ARG A 123 -14.37 0.30 -2.65
CA ARG A 123 -13.31 0.23 -3.67
C ARG A 123 -11.90 0.17 -3.06
N PHE A 124 -11.65 0.97 -2.03
CA PHE A 124 -10.36 0.98 -1.34
C PHE A 124 -10.10 -0.35 -0.62
N SER A 125 -11.11 -0.91 0.03
CA SER A 125 -11.03 -2.22 0.67
C SER A 125 -10.73 -3.33 -0.33
N GLU A 126 -11.43 -3.36 -1.47
CA GLU A 126 -11.16 -4.34 -2.54
C GLU A 126 -9.74 -4.22 -3.08
N MET A 127 -9.30 -2.98 -3.35
CA MET A 127 -7.95 -2.72 -3.87
C MET A 127 -6.87 -3.16 -2.87
N THR A 128 -7.02 -2.83 -1.60
CA THR A 128 -6.03 -3.20 -0.56
C THR A 128 -6.02 -4.70 -0.29
N ALA A 129 -7.15 -5.39 -0.40
CA ALA A 129 -7.23 -6.84 -0.31
C ALA A 129 -6.47 -7.52 -1.46
N LEU A 130 -6.66 -7.05 -2.71
CA LEU A 130 -5.95 -7.54 -3.89
C LEU A 130 -4.43 -7.31 -3.77
N ASP A 131 -4.01 -6.11 -3.35
CA ASP A 131 -2.59 -5.81 -3.11
C ASP A 131 -1.97 -6.76 -2.07
N GLY A 132 -2.73 -7.11 -1.01
CA GLY A 132 -2.33 -8.07 0.00
C GLY A 132 -2.16 -9.49 -0.56
N GLU A 133 -3.06 -9.94 -1.43
CA GLU A 133 -2.96 -11.25 -2.11
C GLU A 133 -1.75 -11.30 -3.05
N VAL A 134 -1.54 -10.27 -3.87
CA VAL A 134 -0.39 -10.18 -4.77
C VAL A 134 0.91 -10.26 -3.99
N ARG A 135 1.06 -9.46 -2.92
CA ARG A 135 2.25 -9.49 -2.06
C ARG A 135 2.49 -10.86 -1.44
N THR A 136 1.42 -11.53 -0.99
CA THR A 136 1.53 -12.88 -0.43
C THR A 136 2.00 -13.90 -1.47
N LEU A 137 1.52 -13.80 -2.71
CA LEU A 137 1.95 -14.65 -3.81
C LEU A 137 3.41 -14.40 -4.21
N GLU A 138 3.83 -13.14 -4.28
CA GLU A 138 5.22 -12.77 -4.54
C GLU A 138 6.16 -13.29 -3.46
N GLU A 139 5.80 -13.14 -2.20
CA GLU A 139 6.59 -13.69 -1.07
C GLU A 139 6.70 -15.21 -1.12
N ARG A 140 5.64 -15.92 -1.52
CA ARG A 140 5.66 -17.38 -1.72
C ARG A 140 6.56 -17.78 -2.88
N LEU A 141 6.50 -17.04 -4.01
CA LEU A 141 7.36 -17.29 -5.16
C LEU A 141 8.84 -17.08 -4.82
N GLU A 142 9.16 -15.98 -4.16
CA GLU A 142 10.54 -15.70 -3.70
C GLU A 142 11.03 -16.76 -2.71
N THR A 143 10.20 -17.15 -1.75
CA THR A 143 10.52 -18.23 -0.82
C THR A 143 10.82 -19.51 -1.58
N ARG A 144 9.99 -19.90 -2.56
CA ARG A 144 10.20 -21.09 -3.37
C ARG A 144 11.51 -21.04 -4.15
N LYS A 145 11.82 -19.91 -4.81
CA LYS A 145 13.07 -19.73 -5.57
C LYS A 145 14.30 -19.92 -4.67
N VAL A 146 14.30 -19.29 -3.48
CA VAL A 146 15.43 -19.38 -2.55
C VAL A 146 15.57 -20.80 -2.00
N VAL A 147 14.47 -21.46 -1.65
CA VAL A 147 14.49 -22.86 -1.16
C VAL A 147 14.97 -23.81 -2.25
N GLU A 148 14.55 -23.62 -3.51
CA GLU A 148 15.05 -24.45 -4.64
C GLU A 148 16.56 -24.30 -4.84
N LYS A 149 17.09 -23.06 -4.79
CA LYS A 149 18.54 -22.85 -4.85
C LYS A 149 19.28 -23.50 -3.69
N ALA A 150 18.79 -23.35 -2.46
CA ALA A 150 19.39 -23.98 -1.28
C ALA A 150 19.38 -25.51 -1.37
N LYS A 151 18.28 -26.11 -1.87
CA LYS A 151 18.22 -27.57 -2.14
C LYS A 151 19.30 -27.99 -3.15
N GLY A 152 19.43 -27.26 -4.27
CA GLY A 152 20.44 -27.53 -5.28
C GLY A 152 21.86 -27.55 -4.70
N LEU A 153 22.19 -26.57 -3.87
CA LEU A 153 23.49 -26.49 -3.19
C LEU A 153 23.72 -27.65 -2.21
N LEU A 154 22.74 -27.99 -1.39
CA LEU A 154 22.82 -29.11 -0.46
C LEU A 154 22.98 -30.45 -1.20
N MET A 155 22.23 -30.65 -2.29
CA MET A 155 22.36 -31.84 -3.13
C MET A 155 23.77 -31.96 -3.74
N ALA A 156 24.31 -30.86 -4.24
CA ALA A 156 25.66 -30.84 -4.83
C ALA A 156 26.77 -31.07 -3.80
N GLN A 157 26.65 -30.48 -2.61
CA GLN A 157 27.68 -30.53 -1.57
C GLN A 157 27.63 -31.81 -0.74
N GLN A 158 26.44 -32.36 -0.49
CA GLN A 158 26.25 -33.48 0.44
C GLN A 158 25.82 -34.80 -0.26
N GLY A 159 25.59 -34.78 -1.57
CA GLY A 159 25.17 -35.95 -2.34
C GLY A 159 23.79 -36.51 -1.94
N ILE A 160 22.93 -35.68 -1.31
CA ILE A 160 21.61 -36.10 -0.84
C ILE A 160 20.54 -35.87 -1.92
N THR A 161 19.42 -36.57 -1.78
CA THR A 161 18.27 -36.38 -2.68
C THR A 161 17.54 -35.08 -2.41
N GLU A 162 16.75 -34.63 -3.38
CA GLU A 162 15.91 -33.42 -3.25
C GLU A 162 14.98 -33.47 -2.03
N ALA A 163 14.35 -34.64 -1.81
CA ALA A 163 13.46 -34.85 -0.68
C ALA A 163 14.18 -34.78 0.67
N GLU A 164 15.42 -35.24 0.72
CA GLU A 164 16.27 -35.17 1.91
C GLU A 164 16.73 -33.73 2.17
N ALA A 165 17.14 -32.98 1.14
CA ALA A 165 17.52 -31.58 1.22
C ALA A 165 16.35 -30.74 1.72
N PHE A 166 15.14 -30.92 1.19
CA PHE A 166 13.95 -30.21 1.66
C PHE A 166 13.66 -30.51 3.14
N ARG A 167 13.64 -31.77 3.53
CA ARG A 167 13.41 -32.16 4.93
C ARG A 167 14.49 -31.62 5.88
N TRP A 168 15.73 -31.56 5.41
CA TRP A 168 16.83 -30.98 6.17
C TRP A 168 16.62 -29.49 6.42
N ILE A 169 16.27 -28.70 5.36
CA ILE A 169 15.96 -27.27 5.48
C ILE A 169 14.79 -27.07 6.46
N GLN A 170 13.70 -27.83 6.30
CA GLN A 170 12.53 -27.71 7.15
C GLN A 170 12.85 -27.96 8.63
N ARG A 171 13.53 -29.06 8.94
CA ARG A 171 13.88 -29.46 10.30
C ARG A 171 14.84 -28.45 10.95
N THR A 172 15.84 -28.01 10.19
CA THR A 172 16.84 -27.05 10.68
C THR A 172 16.22 -25.69 10.95
N ALA A 173 15.32 -25.20 10.07
CA ALA A 173 14.58 -23.97 10.30
C ALA A 173 13.74 -24.03 11.57
N MET A 174 13.05 -25.15 11.82
CA MET A 174 12.28 -25.37 13.05
C MET A 174 13.17 -25.37 14.30
N ASN A 175 14.30 -26.07 14.26
CA ASN A 175 15.23 -26.16 15.39
C ASN A 175 15.88 -24.81 15.72
N GLN A 176 16.18 -24.02 14.70
CA GLN A 176 16.78 -22.69 14.86
C GLN A 176 15.74 -21.58 15.08
N ARG A 177 14.45 -21.91 15.10
CA ARG A 177 13.33 -20.95 15.22
C ARG A 177 13.39 -19.84 14.19
N THR A 178 13.82 -20.16 12.97
CA THR A 178 13.86 -19.25 11.82
C THR A 178 12.88 -19.68 10.74
N SER A 179 12.63 -18.81 9.76
CA SER A 179 11.81 -19.17 8.61
C SER A 179 12.59 -20.04 7.61
N MET A 180 11.89 -20.89 6.84
CA MET A 180 12.51 -21.65 5.75
C MET A 180 13.21 -20.73 4.75
N LYS A 181 12.64 -19.56 4.44
CA LYS A 181 13.23 -18.54 3.57
C LYS A 181 14.56 -18.03 4.16
N GLY A 182 14.57 -17.67 5.44
CA GLY A 182 15.76 -17.16 6.11
C GLY A 182 16.91 -18.16 6.13
N LEU A 183 16.62 -19.43 6.49
CA LEU A 183 17.63 -20.49 6.45
C LEU A 183 18.11 -20.78 5.03
N ALA A 184 17.21 -20.87 4.07
CA ALA A 184 17.56 -21.11 2.68
C ALA A 184 18.43 -19.98 2.10
N GLN A 185 18.13 -18.73 2.46
CA GLN A 185 18.95 -17.58 2.07
C GLN A 185 20.36 -17.69 2.65
N SER A 186 20.52 -18.02 3.93
CA SER A 186 21.83 -18.22 4.55
C SER A 186 22.65 -19.31 3.86
N ILE A 187 22.01 -20.39 3.41
CA ILE A 187 22.68 -21.47 2.66
C ILE A 187 23.15 -20.96 1.29
N VAL A 188 22.30 -20.21 0.58
CA VAL A 188 22.64 -19.63 -0.72
C VAL A 188 23.77 -18.63 -0.60
N ASP A 189 23.75 -17.77 0.41
CA ASP A 189 24.80 -16.76 0.65
C ASP A 189 26.14 -17.42 1.01
N ALA A 190 26.13 -18.46 1.84
CA ALA A 190 27.32 -19.25 2.17
C ALA A 190 27.87 -20.03 0.98
N GLY A 191 27.00 -20.60 0.13
CA GLY A 191 27.37 -21.28 -1.11
C GLY A 191 27.99 -20.33 -2.14
N ALA A 192 27.43 -19.13 -2.29
CA ALA A 192 27.97 -18.10 -3.18
C ALA A 192 29.37 -17.64 -2.75
N VAL A 193 29.65 -17.60 -1.45
CA VAL A 193 31.01 -17.29 -0.91
C VAL A 193 31.98 -18.43 -1.20
N ALA A 194 31.56 -19.70 -1.11
CA ALA A 194 32.39 -20.85 -1.41
C ALA A 194 32.76 -20.91 -2.90
N ASP A 195 31.83 -20.64 -3.82
CA ASP A 195 32.11 -20.59 -5.24
C ASP A 195 33.01 -19.40 -5.64
N ALA A 196 32.88 -18.26 -4.95
CA ALA A 196 33.75 -17.10 -5.17
C ALA A 196 35.18 -17.31 -4.70
N VAL A 197 35.40 -18.21 -3.76
CA VAL A 197 36.75 -18.59 -3.23
C VAL A 197 37.36 -19.73 -4.06
N ALA A 198 36.56 -20.48 -4.81
CA ALA A 198 36.98 -21.65 -5.58
C ALA A 198 37.44 -21.35 -7.01
N ASP A 199 37.42 -20.08 -7.49
CA ASP A 199 37.91 -19.69 -8.82
C ASP A 199 39.25 -18.87 -8.72
N PRO A 200 40.39 -19.51 -8.50
CA PRO A 200 41.72 -18.88 -8.56
C PRO A 200 42.41 -19.17 -9.88
N ALA A 201 41.73 -19.08 -11.04
CA ALA A 201 42.32 -19.39 -12.31
C ALA A 201 42.07 -18.33 -13.39
N SER A 202 42.61 -17.11 -13.20
CA SER A 202 42.91 -16.22 -14.30
C SER A 202 44.07 -15.24 -14.00
N GLU A 203 45.15 -15.77 -13.45
CA GLU A 203 46.42 -15.04 -13.54
C GLU A 203 47.51 -15.94 -14.13
N GLY A 204 47.98 -15.53 -15.28
CA GLY A 204 49.34 -15.88 -15.68
C GLY A 204 49.47 -16.86 -16.84
N THR A 205 49.46 -16.34 -18.07
CA THR A 205 50.47 -16.75 -19.05
C THR A 205 50.80 -15.56 -19.94
N THR A 206 51.81 -14.85 -19.52
CA THR A 206 52.66 -14.06 -20.41
C THR A 206 53.98 -14.82 -20.56
N ALA A 207 54.25 -15.24 -21.74
CA ALA A 207 55.60 -15.50 -22.24
C ALA A 207 55.59 -15.33 -23.76
#